data_e7436f20481e3c7a87fb08f8dbbbd858
#
_entry.id   e7436f20481e3c7a87fb08f8dbbbd858
#
_cell.length_a   1.000
_cell.length_b   1.000
_cell.length_c   1.000
_cell.angle_alpha   90.00
_cell.angle_beta   90.00
_cell.angle_gamma   90.00
#
_symmetry.space_group_name_H-M   'P 1'
#
loop_
_entity.id
_entity.type
_entity.pdbx_description
1 polymer ?
#
loop_
_entity_poly.entity_id
_entity_poly.type
_entity_poly.pdbx_seq_one_letter_code
_entity_poly.pdbx_strand_id
1 'polypeptide(L)'
;MKLKNSALSLCLTLLTSQLMMQATAFAQKDNLPALTISATKSAASIAPALQATIDKISANAMRGHLSFLASDLLEGRDTPSRGLDLEAEYIAAQFRASGLEAVGDDGYFQTADWNKIKSARRNPDAAENADVATIPPLKVRNVVGILRGSDPLLRDSYVLVTAHYDHLGIRKSLFGEKIYNGANDDASGTVSVIALAQAFAAMPERPKRSIVFMTFFGEEKGLVGSRYYGAHPIFPIEKTVAGINIEQVGRTDDTEGAQVASLAVTGFDFSEVGAIIQQAGLATGVKVWKHPVNSNRYFGASDNQALADQGIPAHTVSVAYEFPDYHGTGDHWDKIDYENMAKVDRTVALAIASIANDDKVPQWDAANPKAARYLAAWKARQVRN
;
A
#
# COMPACT_ATOMS: atom_id res chain seq x y z
N MET A 1 30.61 24.74 57.89
CA MET A 1 30.18 24.58 59.33
C MET A 1 29.22 23.37 59.36
N LYS A 2 29.70 22.30 60.01
CA LYS A 2 29.02 21.15 60.70
C LYS A 2 27.90 20.46 59.91
N LEU A 3 28.10 19.20 59.34
CA LEU A 3 28.16 17.89 60.05
C LEU A 3 26.90 17.53 60.85
N LYS A 4 26.22 16.43 60.52
CA LYS A 4 26.30 15.05 61.02
C LYS A 4 25.10 14.25 60.52
N ASN A 5 25.26 13.06 59.87
CA ASN A 5 25.34 11.70 60.42
C ASN A 5 24.10 11.32 61.22
N SER A 6 23.42 10.18 61.03
CA SER A 6 23.81 8.75 60.98
C SER A 6 22.53 7.98 60.82
N ALA A 7 22.40 6.91 60.07
CA ALA A 7 22.85 5.56 60.19
C ALA A 7 22.14 4.73 61.32
N LEU A 8 21.94 3.49 61.02
CA LEU A 8 21.66 2.27 61.78
C LEU A 8 20.19 1.81 61.69
N SER A 9 19.88 0.68 61.25
CA SER A 9 20.43 -0.68 61.23
C SER A 9 19.46 -1.65 61.95
N LEU A 10 19.15 -2.69 61.25
CA LEU A 10 19.09 -4.12 61.69
C LEU A 10 18.02 -4.59 62.69
N CYS A 11 17.43 -5.70 62.34
CA CYS A 11 17.16 -7.00 62.98
C CYS A 11 15.76 -7.51 62.59
N LEU A 12 15.66 -8.57 61.86
CA LEU A 12 15.84 -10.01 62.06
C LEU A 12 14.90 -10.57 63.14
N THR A 13 14.04 -11.47 62.76
CA THR A 13 13.89 -12.88 63.14
C THR A 13 12.43 -13.39 62.99
N LEU A 14 12.29 -14.41 62.22
CA LEU A 14 11.55 -15.67 62.36
C LEU A 14 10.53 -15.80 63.53
N LEU A 15 9.32 -16.25 63.15
CA LEU A 15 8.73 -17.46 63.80
C LEU A 15 7.63 -18.10 62.93
N THR A 16 7.83 -19.37 62.73
CA THR A 16 6.93 -20.40 62.17
C THR A 16 5.75 -20.70 63.09
N SER A 17 4.58 -20.98 62.53
CA SER A 17 3.71 -22.04 63.04
C SER A 17 2.67 -22.46 62.02
N GLN A 18 2.62 -23.77 61.83
CA GLN A 18 1.70 -24.52 61.03
C GLN A 18 0.26 -24.42 61.59
N LEU A 19 -0.72 -24.43 60.72
CA LEU A 19 -2.00 -25.04 61.00
C LEU A 19 -2.51 -25.75 59.77
N MET A 20 -2.43 -27.07 59.79
CA MET A 20 -3.17 -27.93 58.86
C MET A 20 -4.65 -27.88 59.23
N MET A 21 -5.49 -27.67 58.23
CA MET A 21 -6.88 -28.10 58.31
C MET A 21 -7.26 -28.70 56.94
N GLN A 22 -7.54 -29.98 57.00
CA GLN A 22 -8.04 -30.84 55.96
C GLN A 22 -9.44 -30.36 55.55
N ALA A 23 -9.65 -30.12 54.23
CA ALA A 23 -10.98 -30.16 53.66
C ALA A 23 -10.92 -31.05 52.41
N THR A 24 -11.43 -32.24 52.56
CA THR A 24 -11.77 -33.18 51.50
C THR A 24 -12.94 -32.58 50.71
N ALA A 25 -12.71 -32.24 49.46
CA ALA A 25 -13.78 -31.94 48.52
C ALA A 25 -13.59 -32.77 47.26
N PHE A 26 -14.62 -33.45 46.89
CA PHE A 26 -14.84 -34.34 45.78
C PHE A 26 -14.33 -33.72 44.44
N ALA A 27 -13.38 -34.39 43.80
CA ALA A 27 -13.02 -34.13 42.43
C ALA A 27 -13.91 -34.97 41.52
N GLN A 28 -14.91 -34.34 40.95
CA GLN A 28 -15.68 -34.86 39.83
C GLN A 28 -14.85 -34.61 38.56
N LYS A 29 -14.33 -35.70 37.99
CA LYS A 29 -13.65 -35.67 36.69
C LYS A 29 -14.70 -35.54 35.59
N ASP A 30 -14.98 -34.36 35.13
CA ASP A 30 -15.63 -34.16 33.85
C ASP A 30 -14.57 -34.32 32.74
N ASN A 31 -14.59 -35.48 32.10
CA ASN A 31 -13.90 -35.76 30.88
C ASN A 31 -14.56 -34.95 29.75
N LEU A 32 -14.16 -33.73 29.55
CA LEU A 32 -14.39 -33.05 28.30
C LEU A 32 -13.29 -33.50 27.30
N PRO A 33 -13.65 -34.01 26.13
CA PRO A 33 -12.65 -34.34 25.12
C PRO A 33 -11.95 -33.04 24.68
N ALA A 34 -10.63 -33.03 24.82
CA ALA A 34 -9.80 -31.96 24.23
C ALA A 34 -10.09 -31.90 22.71
N LEU A 35 -10.77 -30.87 22.29
CA LEU A 35 -10.87 -30.51 20.89
C LEU A 35 -9.45 -30.20 20.40
N THR A 36 -8.77 -31.23 19.90
CA THR A 36 -7.56 -31.07 19.09
C THR A 36 -8.00 -30.43 17.79
N ILE A 37 -7.93 -29.10 17.73
CA ILE A 37 -8.04 -28.38 16.45
C ILE A 37 -6.78 -28.74 15.68
N SER A 38 -6.89 -29.77 14.85
CA SER A 38 -5.89 -30.08 13.81
C SER A 38 -6.00 -29.03 12.73
N ALA A 39 -5.33 -27.89 12.93
CA ALA A 39 -5.21 -26.82 11.94
C ALA A 39 -4.00 -27.11 11.01
N THR A 40 -4.04 -28.22 10.31
CA THR A 40 -3.30 -28.34 9.06
C THR A 40 -4.24 -27.95 7.92
N LYS A 41 -4.55 -26.65 7.77
CA LYS A 41 -4.91 -26.13 6.47
C LYS A 41 -3.64 -26.23 5.61
N SER A 42 -3.60 -27.28 4.78
CA SER A 42 -2.67 -27.37 3.66
C SER A 42 -2.71 -26.02 2.93
N ALA A 43 -1.56 -25.38 2.75
CA ALA A 43 -1.45 -24.19 1.91
C ALA A 43 -2.09 -24.55 0.56
N ALA A 44 -3.13 -23.82 0.18
CA ALA A 44 -3.79 -24.07 -1.10
C ALA A 44 -2.74 -23.93 -2.21
N SER A 45 -2.60 -24.97 -3.05
CA SER A 45 -1.64 -24.94 -4.15
C SER A 45 -2.04 -23.84 -5.13
N ILE A 46 -1.10 -22.98 -5.49
CA ILE A 46 -1.30 -21.95 -6.52
C ILE A 46 -1.55 -22.65 -7.85
N ALA A 47 -2.58 -22.23 -8.58
CA ALA A 47 -2.87 -22.78 -9.90
C ALA A 47 -1.65 -22.58 -10.85
N PRO A 48 -1.26 -23.60 -11.66
CA PRO A 48 -0.04 -23.54 -12.46
C PRO A 48 0.08 -22.31 -13.37
N ALA A 49 -1.02 -21.86 -13.98
CA ALA A 49 -1.03 -20.67 -14.83
C ALA A 49 -0.75 -19.39 -14.02
N LEU A 50 -1.26 -19.29 -12.80
CA LEU A 50 -1.00 -18.16 -11.92
C LEU A 50 0.42 -18.23 -11.36
N GLN A 51 0.93 -19.44 -11.03
CA GLN A 51 2.32 -19.61 -10.62
C GLN A 51 3.27 -19.12 -11.73
N ALA A 52 3.05 -19.55 -12.97
CA ALA A 52 3.86 -19.10 -14.11
C ALA A 52 3.77 -17.58 -14.35
N THR A 53 2.69 -16.95 -13.92
CA THR A 53 2.52 -15.49 -14.01
C THR A 53 3.33 -14.77 -12.93
N ILE A 54 3.19 -15.17 -11.68
CA ILE A 54 3.93 -14.52 -10.57
C ILE A 54 5.43 -14.77 -10.67
N ASP A 55 5.87 -15.88 -11.27
CA ASP A 55 7.28 -16.18 -11.51
C ASP A 55 7.94 -15.22 -12.52
N LYS A 56 7.17 -14.49 -13.32
CA LYS A 56 7.67 -13.43 -14.21
C LYS A 56 8.10 -12.17 -13.47
N ILE A 57 7.66 -11.98 -12.23
CA ILE A 57 8.10 -10.86 -11.39
C ILE A 57 9.56 -11.11 -11.00
N SER A 58 10.45 -10.33 -11.61
CA SER A 58 11.90 -10.56 -11.59
C SER A 58 12.63 -9.44 -10.84
N ALA A 59 13.43 -9.80 -9.85
CA ALA A 59 14.30 -8.88 -9.13
C ALA A 59 15.22 -8.06 -10.06
N ASN A 60 15.75 -8.70 -11.12
CA ASN A 60 16.62 -8.01 -12.08
C ASN A 60 15.86 -7.01 -12.95
N ALA A 61 14.64 -7.33 -13.39
CA ALA A 61 13.80 -6.37 -14.13
C ALA A 61 13.44 -5.18 -13.25
N MET A 62 13.04 -5.42 -11.99
CA MET A 62 12.72 -4.39 -11.01
C MET A 62 13.92 -3.49 -10.73
N ARG A 63 15.13 -4.07 -10.57
CA ARG A 63 16.38 -3.31 -10.44
C ARG A 63 16.62 -2.39 -11.65
N GLY A 64 16.38 -2.89 -12.86
CA GLY A 64 16.52 -2.12 -14.09
C GLY A 64 15.59 -0.90 -14.12
N HIS A 65 14.32 -1.07 -13.78
CA HIS A 65 13.36 0.04 -13.68
C HIS A 65 13.75 1.02 -12.57
N LEU A 66 13.97 0.52 -11.36
CA LEU A 66 14.18 1.34 -10.18
C LEU A 66 15.48 2.14 -10.23
N SER A 67 16.56 1.57 -10.76
CA SER A 67 17.84 2.29 -10.94
C SER A 67 17.72 3.50 -11.86
N PHE A 68 16.75 3.51 -12.79
CA PHE A 68 16.43 4.68 -13.59
C PHE A 68 15.51 5.65 -12.84
N LEU A 69 14.41 5.16 -12.25
CA LEU A 69 13.40 6.00 -11.59
C LEU A 69 13.97 6.74 -10.35
N ALA A 70 14.91 6.12 -9.64
CA ALA A 70 15.60 6.73 -8.51
C ALA A 70 17.00 7.26 -8.88
N SER A 71 17.25 7.57 -10.16
CA SER A 71 18.50 8.20 -10.59
C SER A 71 18.47 9.71 -10.39
N ASP A 72 19.66 10.31 -10.28
CA ASP A 72 19.83 11.77 -10.21
C ASP A 72 19.27 12.50 -11.44
N LEU A 73 19.15 11.82 -12.57
CA LEU A 73 18.58 12.38 -13.81
C LEU A 73 17.13 12.84 -13.66
N LEU A 74 16.40 12.25 -12.72
CA LEU A 74 15.00 12.59 -12.43
C LEU A 74 14.84 13.63 -11.31
N GLU A 75 15.98 14.12 -10.76
CA GLU A 75 16.00 15.25 -9.82
C GLU A 75 15.05 15.08 -8.62
N GLY A 76 14.83 13.83 -8.18
CA GLY A 76 13.96 13.52 -7.05
C GLY A 76 12.47 13.76 -7.29
N ARG A 77 12.02 13.92 -8.54
CA ARG A 77 10.62 13.82 -9.00
C ARG A 77 9.61 14.70 -8.25
N ASP A 78 10.03 15.90 -7.81
CA ASP A 78 9.10 16.82 -7.11
C ASP A 78 7.85 17.14 -7.95
N THR A 79 6.73 17.32 -7.30
CA THR A 79 5.47 17.74 -7.96
C THR A 79 5.27 19.24 -7.86
N PRO A 80 5.20 19.98 -8.98
CA PRO A 80 5.51 19.59 -10.36
C PRO A 80 6.99 19.78 -10.71
N SER A 81 7.55 18.91 -11.53
CA SER A 81 8.91 19.06 -12.04
C SER A 81 9.10 18.35 -13.39
N ARG A 82 10.23 18.64 -14.05
CA ARG A 82 10.62 17.90 -15.25
C ARG A 82 10.90 16.42 -14.96
N GLY A 83 11.50 16.11 -13.80
CA GLY A 83 11.75 14.73 -13.39
C GLY A 83 10.46 13.92 -13.25
N LEU A 84 9.43 14.54 -12.65
CA LEU A 84 8.09 13.97 -12.58
C LEU A 84 7.50 13.67 -13.96
N ASP A 85 7.62 14.61 -14.92
CA ASP A 85 7.12 14.43 -16.28
C ASP A 85 7.84 13.30 -17.02
N LEU A 86 9.16 13.19 -16.85
CA LEU A 86 9.96 12.11 -17.45
C LEU A 86 9.56 10.76 -16.92
N GLU A 87 9.31 10.66 -15.61
CA GLU A 87 8.84 9.40 -14.99
C GLU A 87 7.44 9.04 -15.47
N ALA A 88 6.51 9.99 -15.54
CA ALA A 88 5.17 9.74 -16.08
C ALA A 88 5.21 9.15 -17.49
N GLU A 89 6.03 9.72 -18.39
CA GLU A 89 6.23 9.20 -19.76
C GLU A 89 6.87 7.79 -19.75
N TYR A 90 7.82 7.56 -18.84
CA TYR A 90 8.43 6.24 -18.69
C TYR A 90 7.41 5.19 -18.27
N ILE A 91 6.59 5.46 -17.24
CA ILE A 91 5.55 4.55 -16.76
C ILE A 91 4.53 4.28 -17.90
N ALA A 92 4.07 5.31 -18.60
CA ALA A 92 3.17 5.17 -19.74
C ALA A 92 3.78 4.31 -20.86
N ALA A 93 5.09 4.44 -21.10
CA ALA A 93 5.79 3.61 -22.08
C ALA A 93 5.82 2.13 -21.63
N GLN A 94 6.01 1.85 -20.34
CA GLN A 94 5.97 0.48 -19.80
C GLN A 94 4.54 -0.12 -19.91
N PHE A 95 3.51 0.64 -19.59
CA PHE A 95 2.12 0.20 -19.75
C PHE A 95 1.79 -0.10 -21.21
N ARG A 96 2.23 0.76 -22.14
CA ARG A 96 2.08 0.55 -23.57
C ARG A 96 2.82 -0.71 -24.04
N ALA A 97 4.06 -0.90 -23.62
CA ALA A 97 4.86 -2.09 -23.94
C ALA A 97 4.24 -3.38 -23.42
N SER A 98 3.53 -3.31 -22.28
CA SER A 98 2.78 -4.43 -21.70
C SER A 98 1.46 -4.73 -22.45
N GLY A 99 1.03 -3.86 -23.36
CA GLY A 99 -0.25 -4.01 -24.07
C GLY A 99 -1.48 -3.67 -23.22
N LEU A 100 -1.32 -2.87 -22.17
CA LEU A 100 -2.47 -2.32 -21.45
C LEU A 100 -3.22 -1.33 -22.34
N GLU A 101 -4.53 -1.23 -22.14
CA GLU A 101 -5.38 -0.25 -22.81
C GLU A 101 -5.20 1.13 -22.17
N ALA A 102 -5.04 2.16 -23.00
CA ALA A 102 -5.02 3.54 -22.59
C ALA A 102 -6.45 4.03 -22.29
N VAL A 103 -6.66 4.66 -21.13
CA VAL A 103 -8.02 5.04 -20.67
C VAL A 103 -8.06 6.45 -20.04
N GLY A 104 -6.96 7.18 -20.10
CA GLY A 104 -6.91 8.55 -19.62
C GLY A 104 -7.50 9.53 -20.64
N ASP A 105 -7.57 10.80 -20.26
CA ASP A 105 -8.01 11.91 -21.12
C ASP A 105 -6.95 12.27 -22.19
N ASP A 106 -5.70 11.87 -21.97
CA ASP A 106 -4.58 12.00 -22.91
C ASP A 106 -3.80 10.68 -22.97
N GLY A 107 -4.39 9.66 -23.57
CA GLY A 107 -3.82 8.32 -23.68
C GLY A 107 -3.74 7.60 -22.33
N TYR A 108 -2.53 7.43 -21.78
CA TYR A 108 -2.31 6.81 -20.46
C TYR A 108 -2.37 7.82 -19.30
N PHE A 109 -2.73 9.08 -19.55
CA PHE A 109 -2.69 10.13 -18.55
C PHE A 109 -4.08 10.58 -18.14
N GLN A 110 -4.29 10.74 -16.84
CA GLN A 110 -5.35 11.56 -16.29
C GLN A 110 -4.74 12.91 -15.92
N THR A 111 -5.08 13.94 -16.67
CA THR A 111 -4.43 15.26 -16.60
C THR A 111 -5.16 16.19 -15.64
N ALA A 112 -4.40 16.88 -14.80
CA ALA A 112 -4.88 17.92 -13.91
C ALA A 112 -4.10 19.22 -14.09
N ASP A 113 -4.72 20.35 -13.75
CA ASP A 113 -4.08 21.65 -13.74
C ASP A 113 -3.59 21.99 -12.32
N TRP A 114 -2.27 21.97 -12.14
CA TRP A 114 -1.64 22.24 -10.84
C TRP A 114 -1.98 23.64 -10.29
N ASN A 115 -2.11 24.65 -11.16
CA ASN A 115 -2.45 26.00 -10.72
C ASN A 115 -3.86 26.08 -10.14
N LYS A 116 -4.83 25.38 -10.77
CA LYS A 116 -6.19 25.26 -10.23
C LYS A 116 -6.23 24.50 -8.91
N ILE A 117 -5.51 23.38 -8.81
CA ILE A 117 -5.43 22.60 -7.57
C ILE A 117 -4.87 23.45 -6.42
N LYS A 118 -3.76 24.18 -6.67
CA LYS A 118 -3.16 25.07 -5.66
C LYS A 118 -4.11 26.21 -5.25
N SER A 119 -4.82 26.78 -6.19
CA SER A 119 -5.80 27.85 -5.93
C SER A 119 -6.95 27.33 -5.06
N ALA A 120 -7.54 26.19 -5.42
CA ALA A 120 -8.62 25.56 -4.67
C ALA A 120 -8.21 25.21 -3.23
N ARG A 121 -6.98 24.77 -3.01
CA ARG A 121 -6.43 24.46 -1.68
C ARG A 121 -6.23 25.70 -0.80
N ARG A 122 -5.93 26.86 -1.40
CA ARG A 122 -5.76 28.13 -0.67
C ARG A 122 -7.08 28.81 -0.35
N ASN A 123 -8.03 28.73 -1.25
CA ASN A 123 -9.38 29.30 -1.09
C ASN A 123 -10.38 28.44 -1.86
N PRO A 124 -11.11 27.53 -1.18
CA PRO A 124 -12.09 26.66 -1.83
C PRO A 124 -13.19 27.43 -2.58
N ASP A 125 -13.59 28.60 -2.08
CA ASP A 125 -14.65 29.42 -2.68
C ASP A 125 -14.16 30.22 -3.90
N ALA A 126 -12.85 30.42 -4.04
CA ALA A 126 -12.27 31.11 -5.19
C ALA A 126 -12.07 30.20 -6.41
N ALA A 127 -12.26 28.89 -6.27
CA ALA A 127 -12.03 27.92 -7.34
C ALA A 127 -12.96 28.14 -8.56
N GLU A 128 -14.15 28.71 -8.35
CA GLU A 128 -15.10 29.03 -9.42
C GLU A 128 -14.88 30.41 -10.07
N ASN A 129 -14.18 31.34 -9.43
CA ASN A 129 -14.16 32.76 -9.82
C ASN A 129 -12.78 33.37 -10.11
N ALA A 130 -11.70 32.59 -10.05
CA ALA A 130 -10.38 33.17 -10.22
C ALA A 130 -10.00 33.35 -11.69
N ASP A 131 -9.44 34.53 -12.04
CA ASP A 131 -8.68 34.84 -13.27
C ASP A 131 -7.45 33.92 -13.50
N VAL A 132 -7.51 32.67 -13.03
CA VAL A 132 -6.55 31.61 -13.31
C VAL A 132 -6.52 31.30 -14.82
N ALA A 133 -7.55 31.74 -15.55
CA ALA A 133 -7.64 31.61 -17.01
C ALA A 133 -6.52 32.35 -17.80
N THR A 134 -5.82 33.29 -17.18
CA THR A 134 -4.74 34.06 -17.83
C THR A 134 -3.36 33.40 -17.69
N ILE A 135 -3.19 32.44 -16.76
CA ILE A 135 -1.93 31.73 -16.57
C ILE A 135 -2.01 30.42 -17.35
N PRO A 136 -1.02 30.11 -18.23
CA PRO A 136 -1.00 28.83 -18.91
C PRO A 136 -1.11 27.66 -17.92
N PRO A 137 -1.92 26.63 -18.21
CA PRO A 137 -2.08 25.50 -17.32
C PRO A 137 -0.76 24.77 -17.12
N LEU A 138 -0.39 24.52 -15.87
CA LEU A 138 0.73 23.67 -15.51
C LEU A 138 0.20 22.27 -15.28
N LYS A 139 0.42 21.40 -16.25
CA LYS A 139 -0.11 20.03 -16.23
C LYS A 139 0.65 19.15 -15.24
N VAL A 140 -0.10 18.35 -14.49
CA VAL A 140 0.37 17.19 -13.69
C VAL A 140 -0.52 16.01 -14.03
N ARG A 141 -0.02 14.79 -13.91
CA ARG A 141 -0.69 13.63 -14.52
C ARG A 141 -0.65 12.41 -13.62
N ASN A 142 -1.80 11.80 -13.33
CA ASN A 142 -1.79 10.39 -12.93
C ASN A 142 -1.55 9.54 -14.17
N VAL A 143 -0.80 8.44 -14.04
CA VAL A 143 -0.58 7.51 -15.15
C VAL A 143 -1.46 6.29 -14.95
N VAL A 144 -2.26 5.92 -15.96
CA VAL A 144 -3.26 4.88 -15.85
C VAL A 144 -3.30 3.98 -17.07
N GLY A 145 -3.35 2.66 -16.82
CA GLY A 145 -3.60 1.64 -17.84
C GLY A 145 -4.51 0.55 -17.31
N ILE A 146 -5.30 -0.08 -18.17
CA ILE A 146 -6.21 -1.14 -17.78
C ILE A 146 -5.91 -2.45 -18.51
N LEU A 147 -5.95 -3.55 -17.77
CA LEU A 147 -6.08 -4.88 -18.29
C LEU A 147 -7.54 -5.30 -18.20
N ARG A 148 -8.24 -5.37 -19.34
CA ARG A 148 -9.66 -5.76 -19.38
C ARG A 148 -9.85 -7.19 -18.92
N GLY A 149 -10.84 -7.40 -18.06
CA GLY A 149 -11.27 -8.71 -17.61
C GLY A 149 -11.90 -9.56 -18.70
N SER A 150 -11.93 -10.87 -18.47
CA SER A 150 -12.45 -11.86 -19.44
C SER A 150 -13.92 -12.20 -19.24
N ASP A 151 -14.47 -12.03 -18.03
CA ASP A 151 -15.84 -12.41 -17.72
C ASP A 151 -16.84 -11.33 -18.17
N PRO A 152 -17.87 -11.67 -18.98
CA PRO A 152 -18.83 -10.70 -19.50
C PRO A 152 -19.61 -9.94 -18.41
N LEU A 153 -19.80 -10.53 -17.23
CA LEU A 153 -20.54 -9.93 -16.11
C LEU A 153 -19.65 -9.13 -15.16
N LEU A 154 -18.38 -9.54 -15.02
CA LEU A 154 -17.46 -8.97 -14.05
C LEU A 154 -16.42 -8.02 -14.64
N ARG A 155 -16.19 -8.04 -15.96
CA ARG A 155 -15.17 -7.21 -16.62
C ARG A 155 -15.35 -5.69 -16.45
N ASP A 156 -16.58 -5.25 -16.17
CA ASP A 156 -16.90 -3.85 -15.87
C ASP A 156 -16.90 -3.54 -14.38
N SER A 157 -16.24 -4.38 -13.60
CA SER A 157 -15.85 -4.11 -12.21
C SER A 157 -14.33 -4.15 -12.08
N TYR A 158 -13.76 -3.33 -11.16
CA TYR A 158 -12.37 -2.94 -11.20
C TYR A 158 -11.66 -3.23 -9.89
N VAL A 159 -10.43 -3.76 -10.00
CA VAL A 159 -9.44 -3.81 -8.91
C VAL A 159 -8.38 -2.79 -9.23
N LEU A 160 -8.13 -1.81 -8.33
CA LEU A 160 -7.06 -0.84 -8.50
C LEU A 160 -5.77 -1.35 -7.85
N VAL A 161 -4.66 -1.17 -8.57
CA VAL A 161 -3.30 -1.42 -8.09
C VAL A 161 -2.53 -0.12 -8.25
N THR A 162 -2.13 0.48 -7.12
CA THR A 162 -1.65 1.86 -7.12
C THR A 162 -0.33 2.03 -6.38
N ALA A 163 0.37 3.12 -6.66
CA ALA A 163 1.55 3.64 -5.98
C ALA A 163 1.65 5.14 -6.28
N HIS A 164 2.51 5.88 -5.59
CA HIS A 164 2.88 7.22 -6.04
C HIS A 164 4.23 7.23 -6.73
N TYR A 165 4.44 8.19 -7.63
CA TYR A 165 5.66 8.25 -8.40
C TYR A 165 6.45 9.56 -8.21
N ASP A 166 5.90 10.51 -7.44
CA ASP A 166 6.64 11.70 -7.02
C ASP A 166 7.47 11.45 -5.75
N HIS A 167 8.41 12.35 -5.48
CA HIS A 167 9.12 12.44 -4.21
C HIS A 167 9.51 13.90 -3.91
N LEU A 168 10.48 14.12 -3.02
CA LEU A 168 10.76 15.43 -2.43
C LEU A 168 11.58 16.38 -3.30
N GLY A 169 12.18 15.91 -4.41
CA GLY A 169 12.94 16.76 -5.32
C GLY A 169 14.35 17.08 -4.86
N ILE A 170 14.77 18.33 -5.05
CA ILE A 170 16.10 18.81 -4.74
C ILE A 170 16.05 19.78 -3.54
N ARG A 171 16.78 19.48 -2.49
CA ARG A 171 16.92 20.41 -1.36
C ARG A 171 17.87 21.57 -1.66
N LYS A 172 17.58 22.72 -1.06
CA LYS A 172 18.48 23.86 -1.06
C LYS A 172 19.57 23.65 0.00
N SER A 173 20.71 23.13 -0.42
CA SER A 173 21.90 22.96 0.44
C SER A 173 23.14 23.42 -0.29
N LEU A 174 24.12 23.98 0.42
CA LEU A 174 25.41 24.36 -0.15
C LEU A 174 26.38 23.16 -0.24
N PHE A 175 26.18 22.14 0.59
CA PHE A 175 27.08 21.01 0.74
C PHE A 175 26.33 19.68 0.79
N GLY A 176 27.02 18.60 0.41
CA GLY A 176 26.54 17.21 0.48
C GLY A 176 25.53 16.87 -0.62
N GLU A 177 24.96 15.69 -0.50
CA GLU A 177 23.91 15.21 -1.38
C GLU A 177 22.66 16.10 -1.30
N LYS A 178 22.06 16.37 -2.45
CA LYS A 178 20.93 17.32 -2.56
C LYS A 178 19.67 16.72 -3.12
N ILE A 179 19.79 15.61 -3.82
CA ILE A 179 18.67 14.96 -4.50
C ILE A 179 18.05 13.95 -3.56
N TYR A 180 16.77 14.05 -3.36
CA TYR A 180 15.98 13.04 -2.70
C TYR A 180 15.55 12.02 -3.74
N ASN A 181 16.37 10.98 -3.96
CA ASN A 181 16.13 10.00 -5.02
C ASN A 181 14.87 9.16 -4.78
N GLY A 182 14.45 8.94 -3.53
CA GLY A 182 13.21 8.27 -3.20
C GLY A 182 13.11 6.87 -3.80
N ALA A 183 14.15 6.04 -3.59
CA ALA A 183 14.19 4.71 -4.16
C ALA A 183 13.18 3.77 -3.51
N ASN A 184 13.11 3.79 -2.18
CA ASN A 184 12.09 3.04 -1.45
C ASN A 184 10.77 3.80 -1.39
N ASP A 185 10.83 5.12 -1.24
CA ASP A 185 9.69 6.03 -1.13
C ASP A 185 9.59 6.94 -2.39
N ASP A 186 8.80 6.65 -3.42
CA ASP A 186 8.08 5.38 -3.64
C ASP A 186 8.34 4.84 -5.05
N ALA A 187 9.60 4.97 -5.52
CA ALA A 187 9.97 4.29 -6.75
C ALA A 187 9.81 2.76 -6.62
N SER A 188 9.91 2.20 -5.38
CA SER A 188 9.68 0.79 -5.14
C SER A 188 8.23 0.38 -5.43
N GLY A 189 7.25 1.12 -4.95
CA GLY A 189 5.83 0.88 -5.26
C GLY A 189 5.51 1.11 -6.73
N THR A 190 6.02 2.19 -7.33
CA THR A 190 5.85 2.46 -8.77
C THR A 190 6.40 1.32 -9.64
N VAL A 191 7.60 0.81 -9.32
CA VAL A 191 8.19 -0.35 -10.03
C VAL A 191 7.37 -1.61 -9.80
N SER A 192 6.82 -1.81 -8.61
CA SER A 192 5.90 -2.92 -8.32
C SER A 192 4.65 -2.86 -9.20
N VAL A 193 4.04 -1.68 -9.35
CA VAL A 193 2.89 -1.49 -10.26
C VAL A 193 3.26 -1.84 -11.70
N ILE A 194 4.45 -1.43 -12.19
CA ILE A 194 4.94 -1.79 -13.52
C ILE A 194 5.13 -3.30 -13.66
N ALA A 195 5.81 -3.94 -12.69
CA ALA A 195 6.10 -5.37 -12.73
C ALA A 195 4.83 -6.22 -12.68
N LEU A 196 3.86 -5.82 -11.86
CA LEU A 196 2.54 -6.44 -11.79
C LEU A 196 1.78 -6.27 -13.10
N ALA A 197 1.78 -5.09 -13.69
CA ALA A 197 1.16 -4.83 -14.98
C ALA A 197 1.73 -5.74 -16.08
N GLN A 198 3.04 -5.86 -16.16
CA GLN A 198 3.74 -6.74 -17.09
C GLN A 198 3.39 -8.23 -16.87
N ALA A 199 3.38 -8.67 -15.60
CA ALA A 199 3.08 -10.06 -15.25
C ALA A 199 1.64 -10.43 -15.61
N PHE A 200 0.66 -9.60 -15.23
CA PHE A 200 -0.75 -9.84 -15.52
C PHE A 200 -1.08 -9.74 -17.01
N ALA A 201 -0.49 -8.78 -17.73
CA ALA A 201 -0.69 -8.65 -19.18
C ALA A 201 -0.18 -9.86 -19.96
N ALA A 202 0.85 -10.54 -19.43
CA ALA A 202 1.43 -11.75 -20.03
C ALA A 202 0.74 -13.06 -19.60
N MET A 203 -0.40 -13.00 -18.87
CA MET A 203 -1.20 -14.18 -18.53
C MET A 203 -1.85 -14.78 -19.78
N PRO A 204 -1.84 -16.14 -19.90
CA PRO A 204 -2.59 -16.81 -20.97
C PRO A 204 -4.08 -16.58 -20.89
N GLU A 205 -4.61 -16.52 -19.67
CA GLU A 205 -6.02 -16.27 -19.38
C GLU A 205 -6.14 -15.05 -18.49
N ARG A 206 -6.88 -14.04 -18.93
CA ARG A 206 -7.11 -12.81 -18.18
C ARG A 206 -8.01 -13.07 -16.96
N PRO A 207 -7.81 -12.35 -15.85
CA PRO A 207 -8.72 -12.39 -14.71
C PRO A 207 -10.17 -12.06 -15.12
N LYS A 208 -11.14 -12.49 -14.32
CA LYS A 208 -12.56 -12.21 -14.57
C LYS A 208 -12.86 -10.71 -14.56
N ARG A 209 -12.39 -9.99 -13.52
CA ARG A 209 -12.51 -8.52 -13.39
C ARG A 209 -11.38 -7.82 -14.12
N SER A 210 -11.62 -6.58 -14.47
CA SER A 210 -10.57 -5.71 -14.98
C SER A 210 -9.63 -5.26 -13.84
N ILE A 211 -8.34 -5.17 -14.16
CA ILE A 211 -7.32 -4.62 -13.25
C ILE A 211 -6.85 -3.29 -13.81
N VAL A 212 -6.91 -2.25 -12.97
CA VAL A 212 -6.43 -0.90 -13.30
C VAL A 212 -5.12 -0.68 -12.58
N PHE A 213 -4.07 -0.46 -13.33
CA PHE A 213 -2.75 -0.06 -12.82
C PHE A 213 -2.63 1.45 -12.92
N MET A 214 -2.34 2.10 -11.80
CA MET A 214 -2.31 3.56 -11.75
C MET A 214 -1.21 4.05 -10.83
N THR A 215 -0.50 5.12 -11.24
CA THR A 215 0.44 5.81 -10.36
C THR A 215 0.02 7.26 -10.20
N PHE A 216 0.13 7.78 -8.98
CA PHE A 216 -0.34 9.10 -8.59
C PHE A 216 0.80 10.11 -8.49
N PHE A 217 0.55 11.34 -8.94
CA PHE A 217 1.40 12.48 -8.66
C PHE A 217 1.04 13.12 -7.32
N GLY A 218 1.98 13.77 -6.67
CA GLY A 218 1.72 14.69 -5.57
C GLY A 218 1.21 14.02 -4.29
N GLU A 219 1.59 12.77 -4.03
CA GLU A 219 1.40 12.13 -2.74
C GLU A 219 2.06 12.96 -1.64
N GLU A 220 3.33 13.32 -1.83
CA GLU A 220 4.20 14.12 -0.96
C GLU A 220 3.71 15.58 -0.75
N LYS A 221 2.76 16.00 -1.55
CA LYS A 221 2.05 17.28 -1.42
C LYS A 221 0.68 17.13 -0.76
N GLY A 222 0.39 15.96 -0.18
CA GLY A 222 -0.84 15.61 0.54
C GLY A 222 -1.88 14.92 -0.33
N LEU A 223 -1.51 13.81 -0.94
CA LEU A 223 -2.37 12.88 -1.68
C LEU A 223 -3.10 13.55 -2.85
N VAL A 224 -2.42 14.45 -3.58
CA VAL A 224 -3.11 15.34 -4.54
C VAL A 224 -3.66 14.55 -5.72
N GLY A 225 -2.87 13.64 -6.29
CA GLY A 225 -3.25 12.87 -7.46
C GLY A 225 -4.35 11.85 -7.18
N SER A 226 -4.27 11.14 -6.05
CA SER A 226 -5.32 10.19 -5.65
C SER A 226 -6.63 10.89 -5.27
N ARG A 227 -6.56 12.04 -4.60
CA ARG A 227 -7.75 12.87 -4.33
C ARG A 227 -8.37 13.42 -5.60
N TYR A 228 -7.53 13.80 -6.57
CA TYR A 228 -8.01 14.23 -7.89
C TYR A 228 -8.75 13.09 -8.59
N TYR A 229 -8.18 11.87 -8.61
CA TYR A 229 -8.88 10.70 -9.12
C TYR A 229 -10.19 10.41 -8.38
N GLY A 230 -10.20 10.48 -7.05
CA GLY A 230 -11.42 10.27 -6.25
C GLY A 230 -12.54 11.27 -6.57
N ALA A 231 -12.19 12.51 -6.94
CA ALA A 231 -13.14 13.55 -7.37
C ALA A 231 -13.53 13.46 -8.86
N HIS A 232 -12.63 12.93 -9.70
CA HIS A 232 -12.80 12.83 -11.17
C HIS A 232 -12.49 11.40 -11.62
N PRO A 233 -13.23 10.38 -11.17
CA PRO A 233 -12.89 8.99 -11.43
C PRO A 233 -13.05 8.64 -12.91
N ILE A 234 -12.04 7.96 -13.49
CA ILE A 234 -12.10 7.42 -14.86
C ILE A 234 -13.09 6.25 -14.93
N PHE A 235 -13.15 5.47 -13.87
CA PHE A 235 -14.06 4.34 -13.75
C PHE A 235 -15.09 4.61 -12.65
N PRO A 236 -16.35 4.13 -12.82
CA PRO A 236 -17.36 4.29 -11.78
C PRO A 236 -16.87 3.74 -10.44
N ILE A 237 -16.88 4.58 -9.41
CA ILE A 237 -16.40 4.22 -8.08
C ILE A 237 -17.20 3.04 -7.50
N GLU A 238 -18.50 3.01 -7.75
CA GLU A 238 -19.40 1.94 -7.31
C GLU A 238 -19.11 0.57 -7.94
N LYS A 239 -18.36 0.56 -9.05
CA LYS A 239 -17.87 -0.66 -9.69
C LYS A 239 -16.43 -1.00 -9.33
N THR A 240 -15.76 -0.15 -8.53
CA THR A 240 -14.42 -0.41 -8.01
C THR A 240 -14.52 -1.23 -6.74
N VAL A 241 -14.11 -2.49 -6.79
CA VAL A 241 -14.36 -3.46 -5.72
C VAL A 241 -13.27 -3.51 -4.65
N ALA A 242 -12.02 -3.15 -5.00
CA ALA A 242 -10.91 -3.09 -4.07
C ALA A 242 -9.79 -2.20 -4.61
N GLY A 243 -8.92 -1.72 -3.71
CA GLY A 243 -7.66 -1.05 -4.02
C GLY A 243 -6.51 -1.63 -3.21
N ILE A 244 -5.39 -1.91 -3.86
CA ILE A 244 -4.12 -2.23 -3.22
C ILE A 244 -3.13 -1.17 -3.62
N ASN A 245 -2.75 -0.33 -2.66
CA ASN A 245 -1.70 0.65 -2.79
C ASN A 245 -0.39 0.04 -2.31
N ILE A 246 0.69 0.21 -3.05
CA ILE A 246 1.98 -0.40 -2.77
C ILE A 246 2.94 0.73 -2.47
N GLU A 247 3.56 0.69 -1.29
CA GLU A 247 4.43 1.75 -0.82
C GLU A 247 5.55 1.19 0.05
N GLN A 248 6.77 1.65 -0.17
CA GLN A 248 7.95 1.31 0.64
C GLN A 248 8.17 -0.21 0.78
N VAL A 249 8.20 -0.91 -0.37
CA VAL A 249 8.37 -2.38 -0.39
C VAL A 249 9.79 -2.83 -0.72
N GLY A 250 10.70 -1.89 -0.96
CA GLY A 250 12.06 -2.17 -1.40
C GLY A 250 13.08 -2.36 -0.27
N ARG A 251 12.87 -1.76 0.91
CA ARG A 251 13.80 -1.84 2.06
C ARG A 251 13.33 -2.87 3.07
N THR A 252 14.29 -3.55 3.67
CA THR A 252 14.04 -4.55 4.73
C THR A 252 14.60 -4.14 6.09
N ASP A 253 15.34 -3.05 6.17
CA ASP A 253 16.01 -2.52 7.35
C ASP A 253 15.14 -1.48 8.10
N ASP A 254 13.97 -1.90 8.54
CA ASP A 254 13.09 -1.07 9.38
C ASP A 254 13.74 -0.78 10.75
N THR A 255 13.45 0.39 11.32
CA THR A 255 13.93 0.77 12.67
C THR A 255 13.50 -0.18 13.78
N GLU A 256 12.42 -0.93 13.58
CA GLU A 256 11.95 -1.97 14.50
C GLU A 256 12.61 -3.35 14.24
N GLY A 257 13.52 -3.45 13.29
CA GLY A 257 14.25 -4.66 12.92
C GLY A 257 13.96 -5.15 11.51
N ALA A 258 14.73 -6.13 11.06
CA ALA A 258 14.69 -6.62 9.68
C ALA A 258 13.32 -7.21 9.29
N GLN A 259 12.77 -6.77 8.16
CA GLN A 259 11.45 -7.14 7.63
C GLN A 259 11.56 -8.05 6.39
N VAL A 260 12.40 -9.09 6.47
CA VAL A 260 12.59 -10.04 5.34
C VAL A 260 11.39 -10.99 5.23
N ALA A 261 10.90 -11.18 4.01
CA ALA A 261 9.69 -11.98 3.72
C ALA A 261 8.51 -11.60 4.63
N SER A 262 8.35 -10.30 4.85
CA SER A 262 7.33 -9.70 5.71
C SER A 262 6.59 -8.61 4.95
N LEU A 263 5.28 -8.50 5.12
CA LEU A 263 4.42 -7.50 4.50
C LEU A 263 3.37 -7.05 5.50
N ALA A 264 3.40 -5.80 5.88
CA ALA A 264 2.38 -5.20 6.72
C ALA A 264 1.26 -4.59 5.85
N VAL A 265 0.04 -4.56 6.38
CA VAL A 265 -1.13 -3.97 5.70
C VAL A 265 -1.71 -2.88 6.59
N THR A 266 -1.89 -1.68 6.05
CA THR A 266 -2.55 -0.59 6.78
C THR A 266 -4.04 -0.87 6.91
N GLY A 267 -4.63 -0.57 8.08
CA GLY A 267 -6.04 -0.90 8.34
C GLY A 267 -6.38 -2.37 8.15
N PHE A 268 -5.47 -3.28 8.49
CA PHE A 268 -5.54 -4.73 8.20
C PHE A 268 -6.92 -5.34 8.47
N ASP A 269 -7.58 -4.95 9.54
CA ASP A 269 -8.88 -5.45 10.00
C ASP A 269 -10.04 -4.49 9.68
N PHE A 270 -9.84 -3.52 8.80
CA PHE A 270 -10.93 -2.61 8.40
C PHE A 270 -11.83 -3.22 7.32
N SER A 271 -11.29 -4.13 6.52
CA SER A 271 -12.03 -4.86 5.48
C SER A 271 -11.47 -6.27 5.29
N GLU A 272 -12.10 -7.06 4.43
CA GLU A 272 -11.66 -8.41 4.08
C GLU A 272 -10.36 -8.44 3.26
N VAL A 273 -9.93 -7.31 2.69
CA VAL A 273 -8.72 -7.22 1.85
C VAL A 273 -7.47 -7.65 2.62
N GLY A 274 -7.33 -7.24 3.90
CA GLY A 274 -6.19 -7.66 4.73
C GLY A 274 -6.09 -9.17 4.89
N ALA A 275 -7.22 -9.84 5.12
CA ALA A 275 -7.27 -11.30 5.23
C ALA A 275 -6.97 -12.00 3.89
N ILE A 276 -7.42 -11.43 2.75
CA ILE A 276 -7.12 -11.96 1.41
C ILE A 276 -5.61 -11.90 1.15
N ILE A 277 -4.96 -10.77 1.45
CA ILE A 277 -3.50 -10.63 1.30
C ILE A 277 -2.78 -11.61 2.24
N GLN A 278 -3.29 -11.81 3.46
CA GLN A 278 -2.71 -12.77 4.40
C GLN A 278 -2.79 -14.22 3.88
N GLN A 279 -3.88 -14.62 3.24
CA GLN A 279 -3.99 -15.94 2.62
C GLN A 279 -3.00 -16.11 1.44
N ALA A 280 -2.80 -15.06 0.65
CA ALA A 280 -1.78 -15.05 -0.39
C ALA A 280 -0.36 -15.22 0.22
N GLY A 281 -0.09 -14.56 1.35
CA GLY A 281 1.18 -14.71 2.07
C GLY A 281 1.45 -16.13 2.55
N LEU A 282 0.43 -16.85 3.03
CA LEU A 282 0.56 -18.26 3.42
C LEU A 282 0.99 -19.14 2.23
N ALA A 283 0.51 -18.85 1.03
CA ALA A 283 0.84 -19.62 -0.18
C ALA A 283 2.24 -19.30 -0.72
N THR A 284 2.73 -18.07 -0.53
CA THR A 284 4.02 -17.60 -1.07
C THR A 284 5.16 -17.64 -0.04
N GLY A 285 4.85 -17.94 1.23
CA GLY A 285 5.84 -17.94 2.32
C GLY A 285 6.27 -16.53 2.73
N VAL A 286 5.36 -15.55 2.62
CA VAL A 286 5.51 -14.18 3.12
C VAL A 286 4.62 -14.02 4.35
N LYS A 287 5.19 -13.52 5.45
CA LYS A 287 4.43 -13.17 6.65
C LYS A 287 3.63 -11.90 6.40
N VAL A 288 2.35 -12.03 6.15
CA VAL A 288 1.44 -10.87 6.07
C VAL A 288 0.79 -10.64 7.42
N TRP A 289 0.87 -9.41 7.93
CA TRP A 289 0.48 -9.14 9.32
C TRP A 289 -0.06 -7.73 9.54
N LYS A 290 -0.79 -7.60 10.66
CA LYS A 290 -1.19 -6.32 11.21
C LYS A 290 -0.09 -5.81 12.13
N HIS A 291 0.60 -4.73 11.74
CA HIS A 291 1.52 -4.07 12.65
C HIS A 291 0.75 -3.51 13.85
N PRO A 292 1.19 -3.73 15.11
CA PRO A 292 0.42 -3.38 16.31
C PRO A 292 0.00 -1.91 16.38
N VAL A 293 0.87 -1.01 15.93
CA VAL A 293 0.69 0.44 15.95
C VAL A 293 0.47 0.98 14.54
N ASN A 294 1.42 0.72 13.64
CA ASN A 294 1.55 1.40 12.36
C ASN A 294 0.44 1.01 11.37
N SER A 295 -0.11 -0.21 11.45
CA SER A 295 -1.24 -0.62 10.59
C SER A 295 -2.44 0.33 10.66
N ASN A 296 -2.75 0.84 11.85
CA ASN A 296 -3.85 1.80 12.02
C ASN A 296 -3.38 3.26 11.89
N ARG A 297 -2.14 3.56 12.33
CA ARG A 297 -1.57 4.91 12.31
C ARG A 297 -1.42 5.42 10.88
N TYR A 298 -0.89 4.60 10.00
CA TYR A 298 -0.59 4.96 8.62
C TYR A 298 -1.71 4.66 7.61
N PHE A 299 -2.87 4.18 8.06
CA PHE A 299 -3.99 3.94 7.13
C PHE A 299 -4.41 5.20 6.36
N GLY A 300 -4.36 6.36 7.00
CA GLY A 300 -4.70 7.65 6.39
C GLY A 300 -3.52 8.44 5.83
N ALA A 301 -2.33 7.83 5.74
CA ALA A 301 -1.09 8.54 5.41
C ALA A 301 -0.69 8.40 3.93
N SER A 302 -1.35 7.52 3.15
CA SER A 302 -1.03 7.29 1.74
C SER A 302 -2.28 7.27 0.85
N ASP A 303 -2.11 7.07 -0.45
CA ASP A 303 -3.11 7.22 -1.51
C ASP A 303 -4.34 6.31 -1.36
N ASN A 304 -4.22 5.17 -0.66
CA ASN A 304 -5.37 4.34 -0.29
C ASN A 304 -6.45 5.15 0.44
N GLN A 305 -6.08 6.19 1.19
CA GLN A 305 -7.01 7.03 1.94
C GLN A 305 -8.02 7.73 1.04
N ALA A 306 -7.57 8.29 -0.09
CA ALA A 306 -8.44 8.96 -1.03
C ALA A 306 -9.48 8.00 -1.64
N LEU A 307 -9.08 6.75 -1.89
CA LEU A 307 -9.98 5.69 -2.39
C LEU A 307 -10.93 5.21 -1.30
N ALA A 308 -10.44 5.01 -0.08
CA ALA A 308 -11.24 4.61 1.08
C ALA A 308 -12.30 5.66 1.44
N ASP A 309 -11.99 6.96 1.35
CA ASP A 309 -12.94 8.06 1.55
C ASP A 309 -14.08 8.02 0.52
N GLN A 310 -13.84 7.42 -0.63
CA GLN A 310 -14.86 7.13 -1.63
C GLN A 310 -15.64 5.82 -1.36
N GLY A 311 -15.32 5.09 -0.30
CA GLY A 311 -15.98 3.84 0.10
C GLY A 311 -15.36 2.58 -0.52
N ILE A 312 -14.29 2.68 -1.30
CA ILE A 312 -13.59 1.52 -1.87
C ILE A 312 -12.76 0.85 -0.75
N PRO A 313 -12.86 -0.47 -0.51
CA PRO A 313 -11.94 -1.18 0.37
C PRO A 313 -10.50 -1.11 -0.16
N ALA A 314 -9.77 -0.05 0.23
CA ALA A 314 -8.43 0.23 -0.26
C ALA A 314 -7.43 0.29 0.91
N HIS A 315 -6.30 -0.39 0.76
CA HIS A 315 -5.28 -0.55 1.78
C HIS A 315 -3.89 -0.36 1.18
N THR A 316 -2.97 0.19 1.97
CA THR A 316 -1.55 0.20 1.61
C THR A 316 -0.86 -1.03 2.16
N VAL A 317 -0.01 -1.64 1.35
CA VAL A 317 0.94 -2.68 1.75
C VAL A 317 2.35 -2.11 1.79
N SER A 318 3.11 -2.46 2.83
CA SER A 318 4.46 -1.94 3.04
C SER A 318 5.35 -2.98 3.69
N VAL A 319 6.66 -2.97 3.38
CA VAL A 319 7.66 -3.81 4.05
C VAL A 319 8.25 -3.09 5.25
N ALA A 320 8.80 -1.90 5.04
CA ALA A 320 9.37 -1.07 6.09
C ALA A 320 8.62 0.25 6.16
N TYR A 321 8.02 0.55 7.33
CA TYR A 321 7.35 1.84 7.55
C TYR A 321 8.33 2.97 7.87
N GLU A 322 9.40 2.66 8.57
CA GLU A 322 10.36 3.63 9.07
C GLU A 322 11.79 3.10 8.87
N PHE A 323 12.32 3.24 7.66
CA PHE A 323 13.70 2.87 7.35
C PHE A 323 14.66 4.06 7.58
N PRO A 324 15.96 3.82 7.79
CA PRO A 324 16.91 4.86 8.23
C PRO A 324 17.02 6.08 7.31
N ASP A 325 16.79 5.90 6.01
CA ASP A 325 16.92 6.97 5.01
C ASP A 325 15.55 7.60 4.63
N TYR A 326 14.47 7.29 5.35
CA TYR A 326 13.12 7.82 5.07
C TYR A 326 13.13 9.35 5.00
N HIS A 327 12.61 9.90 3.90
CA HIS A 327 12.66 11.32 3.57
C HIS A 327 14.08 11.92 3.65
N GLY A 328 15.08 11.10 3.39
CA GLY A 328 16.49 11.45 3.35
C GLY A 328 17.11 11.33 1.96
N THR A 329 18.22 12.07 1.75
CA THR A 329 18.97 11.96 0.48
C THR A 329 19.73 10.63 0.35
N GLY A 330 19.68 9.78 1.36
CA GLY A 330 20.30 8.45 1.35
C GLY A 330 19.41 7.34 0.82
N ASP A 331 18.17 7.63 0.42
CA ASP A 331 17.25 6.62 -0.15
C ASP A 331 17.60 6.35 -1.63
N HIS A 332 18.62 5.49 -1.83
CA HIS A 332 19.19 5.17 -3.12
C HIS A 332 18.82 3.75 -3.59
N TRP A 333 18.78 3.57 -4.91
CA TRP A 333 18.39 2.33 -5.56
C TRP A 333 19.31 1.12 -5.25
N ASP A 334 20.56 1.33 -4.91
CA ASP A 334 21.52 0.28 -4.57
C ASP A 334 21.34 -0.30 -3.16
N LYS A 335 20.50 0.33 -2.34
CA LYS A 335 20.10 -0.14 -1.00
C LYS A 335 18.85 -1.02 -1.00
N ILE A 336 18.20 -1.19 -2.14
CA ILE A 336 16.96 -1.97 -2.26
C ILE A 336 17.26 -3.47 -2.25
N ASP A 337 16.50 -4.22 -1.46
CA ASP A 337 16.48 -5.69 -1.47
C ASP A 337 15.51 -6.20 -2.54
N TYR A 338 15.99 -6.27 -3.77
CA TYR A 338 15.17 -6.65 -4.93
C TYR A 338 14.62 -8.07 -4.87
N GLU A 339 15.33 -9.00 -4.23
CA GLU A 339 14.85 -10.39 -4.07
C GLU A 339 13.67 -10.43 -3.10
N ASN A 340 13.75 -9.70 -1.98
CA ASN A 340 12.64 -9.56 -1.06
C ASN A 340 11.47 -8.83 -1.71
N MET A 341 11.72 -7.73 -2.43
CA MET A 341 10.72 -6.95 -3.15
C MET A 341 9.96 -7.83 -4.17
N ALA A 342 10.66 -8.59 -5.01
CA ALA A 342 10.04 -9.51 -5.95
C ALA A 342 9.22 -10.61 -5.24
N LYS A 343 9.68 -11.12 -4.09
CA LYS A 343 8.95 -12.10 -3.30
C LYS A 343 7.65 -11.53 -2.73
N VAL A 344 7.69 -10.31 -2.22
CA VAL A 344 6.52 -9.58 -1.71
C VAL A 344 5.53 -9.31 -2.83
N ASP A 345 5.99 -8.84 -3.99
CA ASP A 345 5.14 -8.56 -5.13
C ASP A 345 4.44 -9.79 -5.69
N ARG A 346 5.07 -10.97 -5.63
CA ARG A 346 4.39 -12.23 -5.95
C ARG A 346 3.21 -12.50 -5.01
N THR A 347 3.33 -12.12 -3.74
CA THR A 347 2.22 -12.21 -2.77
C THR A 347 1.11 -11.24 -3.12
N VAL A 348 1.46 -10.00 -3.45
CA VAL A 348 0.50 -8.97 -3.87
C VAL A 348 -0.21 -9.40 -5.16
N ALA A 349 0.52 -9.95 -6.14
CA ALA A 349 -0.05 -10.49 -7.37
C ALA A 349 -1.09 -11.60 -7.09
N LEU A 350 -0.79 -12.52 -6.18
CA LEU A 350 -1.71 -13.59 -5.81
C LEU A 350 -2.97 -13.04 -5.13
N ALA A 351 -2.85 -12.01 -4.28
CA ALA A 351 -3.99 -11.35 -3.66
C ALA A 351 -4.86 -10.62 -4.70
N ILE A 352 -4.24 -9.88 -5.62
CA ILE A 352 -4.94 -9.22 -6.74
C ILE A 352 -5.70 -10.24 -7.59
N ALA A 353 -5.04 -11.35 -7.97
CA ALA A 353 -5.66 -12.41 -8.75
C ALA A 353 -6.84 -13.05 -8.01
N SER A 354 -6.72 -13.23 -6.69
CA SER A 354 -7.81 -13.75 -5.85
C SER A 354 -9.02 -12.83 -5.88
N ILE A 355 -8.84 -11.52 -5.67
CA ILE A 355 -9.93 -10.54 -5.72
C ILE A 355 -10.54 -10.45 -7.14
N ALA A 356 -9.67 -10.44 -8.16
CA ALA A 356 -10.12 -10.28 -9.55
C ALA A 356 -10.89 -11.49 -10.09
N ASN A 357 -10.70 -12.68 -9.51
CA ASN A 357 -11.37 -13.91 -9.94
C ASN A 357 -12.51 -14.38 -9.00
N ASP A 358 -12.66 -13.79 -7.82
CA ASP A 358 -13.75 -14.13 -6.91
C ASP A 358 -15.04 -13.43 -7.37
N ASP A 359 -16.17 -14.13 -7.33
CA ASP A 359 -17.49 -13.54 -7.61
C ASP A 359 -17.94 -12.60 -6.48
N LYS A 360 -17.40 -12.81 -5.25
CA LYS A 360 -17.65 -11.95 -4.08
C LYS A 360 -16.77 -10.71 -4.12
N VAL A 361 -17.31 -9.62 -3.59
CA VAL A 361 -16.63 -8.34 -3.44
C VAL A 361 -16.16 -8.21 -1.99
N PRO A 362 -14.89 -7.85 -1.72
CA PRO A 362 -14.42 -7.58 -0.38
C PRO A 362 -15.27 -6.51 0.31
N GLN A 363 -15.63 -6.74 1.57
CA GLN A 363 -16.48 -5.84 2.34
C GLN A 363 -15.70 -5.13 3.45
N TRP A 364 -16.13 -3.91 3.80
CA TRP A 364 -15.71 -3.25 5.03
C TRP A 364 -16.27 -4.01 6.24
N ASP A 365 -15.45 -4.14 7.31
CA ASP A 365 -15.92 -4.76 8.55
C ASP A 365 -16.90 -3.85 9.29
N ALA A 366 -18.16 -4.23 9.31
CA ALA A 366 -19.23 -3.49 9.97
C ALA A 366 -19.09 -3.47 11.52
N ALA A 367 -18.34 -4.40 12.10
CA ALA A 367 -18.07 -4.45 13.52
C ALA A 367 -16.90 -3.55 13.96
N ASN A 368 -16.07 -3.11 13.01
CA ASN A 368 -14.92 -2.27 13.29
C ASN A 368 -15.31 -0.78 13.27
N PRO A 369 -15.29 -0.06 14.41
CA PRO A 369 -15.69 1.35 14.45
C PRO A 369 -14.78 2.26 13.63
N LYS A 370 -13.52 1.87 13.39
CA LYS A 370 -12.58 2.64 12.56
C LYS A 370 -12.91 2.57 11.08
N ALA A 371 -13.62 1.51 10.63
CA ALA A 371 -14.09 1.35 9.27
C ALA A 371 -15.46 2.01 9.01
N ALA A 372 -16.17 2.45 10.05
CA ALA A 372 -17.55 2.89 9.97
C ALA A 372 -17.78 4.01 8.93
N ARG A 373 -16.88 4.99 8.84
CA ARG A 373 -17.01 6.11 7.88
C ARG A 373 -16.88 5.63 6.42
N TYR A 374 -16.02 4.67 6.17
CA TYR A 374 -15.78 4.11 4.83
C TYR A 374 -16.95 3.23 4.40
N LEU A 375 -17.47 2.42 5.33
CA LEU A 375 -18.69 1.64 5.11
C LEU A 375 -19.90 2.55 4.83
N ALA A 376 -20.01 3.68 5.52
CA ALA A 376 -21.07 4.67 5.25
C ALA A 376 -20.93 5.29 3.85
N ALA A 377 -19.71 5.64 3.44
CA ALA A 377 -19.43 6.14 2.09
C ALA A 377 -19.78 5.08 1.02
N TRP A 378 -19.40 3.82 1.23
CA TRP A 378 -19.76 2.71 0.34
C TRP A 378 -21.28 2.55 0.21
N LYS A 379 -22.01 2.51 1.33
CA LYS A 379 -23.49 2.38 1.34
C LYS A 379 -24.18 3.55 0.62
N ALA A 380 -23.69 4.78 0.83
CA ALA A 380 -24.27 5.96 0.21
C ALA A 380 -24.21 5.94 -1.34
N ARG A 381 -23.23 5.21 -1.91
CA ARG A 381 -23.10 5.05 -3.36
C ARG A 381 -24.04 3.98 -3.93
N GLN A 382 -24.29 2.90 -3.17
CA GLN A 382 -25.21 1.85 -3.58
C GLN A 382 -26.66 2.32 -3.68
N VAL A 383 -27.01 3.41 -2.98
CA VAL A 383 -28.38 3.99 -3.01
C VAL A 383 -28.58 4.94 -4.20
N ARG A 384 -27.50 5.40 -4.86
CA ARG A 384 -27.58 6.35 -5.98
C ARG A 384 -27.75 5.67 -7.35
N ASN A 385 -27.71 4.34 -7.38
CA ASN A 385 -27.96 3.48 -8.53
C ASN A 385 -29.30 2.75 -8.39
#